data_d1e7d3063cdeb4dad2c0d924f85d6b3d
#
_entry.id   d1e7d3063cdeb4dad2c0d924f85d6b3d
#
_cell.length_a   1.000
_cell.length_b   1.000
_cell.length_c   1.000
_cell.angle_alpha   90.00
_cell.angle_beta   90.00
_cell.angle_gamma   90.00
#
_symmetry.space_group_name_H-M   'P 1'
#
loop_
_entity.id
_entity.type
_entity.pdbx_description
1 polymer ?
#
loop_
_entity_poly.entity_id
_entity_poly.type
_entity_poly.pdbx_seq_one_letter_code
_entity_poly.pdbx_strand_id
1 'polypeptide(L)'
;MKKTILLFSILLASCAGKQTQEIRTMERLSTASHNDYYVSNRVPLQPLQFIKLPAGSIEPEGWIRRQIELQKDGLCGHLGEISAWLQKENNAWLKNGGEWGWEEVPYWLRGYGNMAYALRDETLLKETNFWIEAILSSQRADGNFGPVHLNNGKQDFWPNMIVLWIMQSYHEYTNDNRVIDFMTRYCHYLQTVPDDAFLSSYWENSRGGDNLWSVVWLYNRTGDESLLSLAEKIHRNTADWTKSTQLPNWHNVNVAQCFREPATYFLRSEERR
;
A
#
# COMPACT_ATOMS: atom_id res chain seq x y z
N MET A 1 -27.86 55.65 54.07
CA MET A 1 -26.59 55.06 53.72
C MET A 1 -26.80 54.22 52.43
N LYS A 2 -26.45 54.78 51.26
CA LYS A 2 -26.55 54.06 49.97
C LYS A 2 -25.17 53.48 49.63
N LYS A 3 -25.10 52.16 49.53
CA LYS A 3 -23.87 51.46 49.09
C LYS A 3 -23.88 51.37 47.56
N THR A 4 -22.94 52.06 46.92
CA THR A 4 -22.69 52.04 45.49
C THR A 4 -21.77 50.82 45.23
N ILE A 5 -22.26 49.83 44.46
CA ILE A 5 -21.45 48.70 43.98
C ILE A 5 -20.87 49.10 42.63
N LEU A 6 -19.56 49.18 42.56
CA LEU A 6 -18.79 49.44 41.31
C LEU A 6 -18.58 48.10 40.62
N LEU A 7 -19.20 47.89 39.46
CA LEU A 7 -18.94 46.74 38.59
C LEU A 7 -17.72 47.03 37.70
N PHE A 8 -16.65 46.31 37.93
CA PHE A 8 -15.49 46.33 37.06
C PHE A 8 -15.69 45.31 35.91
N SER A 9 -16.02 45.81 34.73
CA SER A 9 -16.05 45.00 33.51
C SER A 9 -14.66 44.84 32.98
N ILE A 10 -14.07 43.65 33.09
CA ILE A 10 -12.80 43.31 32.43
C ILE A 10 -13.11 42.95 31.00
N LEU A 11 -12.79 43.83 30.07
CA LEU A 11 -12.74 43.56 28.63
C LEU A 11 -11.46 42.73 28.35
N LEU A 12 -11.63 41.43 28.20
CA LEU A 12 -10.60 40.58 27.60
C LEU A 12 -10.58 40.83 26.08
N ALA A 13 -9.70 41.72 25.65
CA ALA A 13 -9.36 41.84 24.22
C ALA A 13 -8.61 40.60 23.79
N SER A 14 -9.33 39.65 23.18
CA SER A 14 -8.75 38.51 22.47
C SER A 14 -8.05 39.05 21.21
N CYS A 15 -6.76 39.31 21.29
CA CYS A 15 -5.92 39.46 20.11
C CYS A 15 -5.75 38.10 19.44
N ALA A 16 -6.75 37.70 18.63
CA ALA A 16 -6.53 36.66 17.62
C ALA A 16 -5.55 37.22 16.59
N GLY A 17 -4.27 37.01 16.84
CA GLY A 17 -3.25 37.27 15.82
C GLY A 17 -3.61 36.50 14.56
N LYS A 18 -3.96 37.20 13.51
CA LYS A 18 -4.01 36.63 12.17
C LYS A 18 -2.62 36.06 11.90
N GLN A 19 -2.49 34.74 11.94
CA GLN A 19 -1.32 34.09 11.36
C GLN A 19 -1.31 34.46 9.88
N THR A 20 -0.48 35.44 9.55
CA THR A 20 -0.18 35.73 8.14
C THR A 20 0.58 34.52 7.62
N GLN A 21 -0.07 33.74 6.80
CA GLN A 21 0.58 32.65 6.08
C GLN A 21 1.63 33.27 5.17
N GLU A 22 2.91 33.13 5.55
CA GLU A 22 4.02 33.65 4.78
C GLU A 22 4.21 32.76 3.55
N ILE A 23 3.96 33.31 2.36
CA ILE A 23 4.22 32.62 1.09
C ILE A 23 5.72 32.74 0.84
N ARG A 24 6.41 31.59 0.83
CA ARG A 24 7.83 31.50 0.51
C ARG A 24 8.02 30.85 -0.85
N THR A 25 8.85 31.44 -1.67
CA THR A 25 9.31 30.85 -2.91
C THR A 25 10.52 29.97 -2.62
N MET A 26 10.55 28.72 -3.07
CA MET A 26 11.67 27.84 -2.99
C MET A 26 11.83 27.07 -4.31
N GLU A 27 13.08 26.81 -4.70
CA GLU A 27 13.36 26.07 -5.94
C GLU A 27 12.88 24.62 -5.86
N ARG A 28 12.96 24.04 -4.68
CA ARG A 28 12.57 22.65 -4.43
C ARG A 28 12.12 22.43 -3.00
N LEU A 29 11.03 21.70 -2.84
CA LEU A 29 10.58 21.25 -1.52
C LEU A 29 11.52 20.17 -0.97
N SER A 30 11.79 20.22 0.35
CA SER A 30 12.52 19.15 1.03
C SER A 30 11.68 17.87 1.03
N THR A 31 12.27 16.77 0.58
CA THR A 31 11.66 15.43 0.67
C THR A 31 12.13 14.65 1.92
N ALA A 32 12.94 15.28 2.78
CA ALA A 32 13.49 14.64 3.99
C ALA A 32 12.59 14.78 5.22
N SER A 33 11.53 15.57 5.17
CA SER A 33 10.60 15.78 6.29
C SER A 33 9.34 14.97 6.18
N HIS A 34 8.76 14.63 7.34
CA HIS A 34 7.43 14.04 7.44
C HIS A 34 6.40 15.09 7.82
N ASN A 35 5.16 14.89 7.42
CA ASN A 35 4.00 15.63 7.89
C ASN A 35 2.73 14.77 7.77
N ASP A 36 1.57 15.32 8.14
CA ASP A 36 0.30 14.59 8.16
C ASP A 36 -0.20 14.18 6.76
N TYR A 37 0.36 14.76 5.69
CA TYR A 37 -0.06 14.50 4.32
C TYR A 37 0.83 13.49 3.58
N TYR A 38 2.08 13.33 3.98
CA TYR A 38 3.00 12.41 3.33
C TYR A 38 4.13 11.93 4.25
N VAL A 39 4.66 10.77 3.92
CA VAL A 39 5.77 10.14 4.65
C VAL A 39 6.97 10.03 3.71
N SER A 40 8.08 10.66 4.09
CA SER A 40 9.37 10.57 3.42
C SER A 40 10.11 9.30 3.80
N ASN A 41 11.16 8.97 3.05
CA ASN A 41 12.08 7.93 3.46
C ASN A 41 12.76 8.28 4.79
N ARG A 42 12.73 7.32 5.70
CA ARG A 42 13.42 7.37 7.00
C ARG A 42 14.88 6.93 6.82
N VAL A 43 15.80 7.57 7.53
CA VAL A 43 17.21 7.12 7.63
C VAL A 43 17.22 5.63 8.07
N PRO A 44 18.05 4.74 7.47
CA PRO A 44 19.16 5.04 6.55
C PRO A 44 18.78 5.06 5.04
N LEU A 45 17.50 5.00 4.69
CA LEU A 45 17.11 5.03 3.29
C LEU A 45 17.44 6.39 2.64
N GLN A 46 17.85 6.34 1.38
CA GLN A 46 18.07 7.55 0.59
C GLN A 46 16.79 8.36 0.43
N PRO A 47 16.87 9.71 0.49
CA PRO A 47 15.70 10.56 0.26
C PRO A 47 15.11 10.36 -1.15
N LEU A 48 13.78 10.26 -1.21
CA LEU A 48 13.08 10.19 -2.50
C LEU A 48 13.17 11.52 -3.25
N GLN A 49 13.27 11.46 -4.56
CA GLN A 49 13.20 12.64 -5.43
C GLN A 49 11.77 13.22 -5.49
N PHE A 50 10.77 12.34 -5.40
CA PHE A 50 9.35 12.67 -5.36
C PHE A 50 8.71 11.87 -4.24
N ILE A 51 7.76 12.50 -3.54
CA ILE A 51 6.99 11.85 -2.48
C ILE A 51 5.62 11.51 -3.04
N LYS A 52 5.22 10.25 -2.88
CA LYS A 52 3.86 9.81 -3.23
C LYS A 52 2.86 10.47 -2.29
N LEU A 53 1.86 11.12 -2.83
CA LEU A 53 0.72 11.60 -2.06
C LEU A 53 -0.19 10.42 -1.64
N PRO A 54 -0.86 10.52 -0.48
CA PRO A 54 -1.79 9.49 -0.02
C PRO A 54 -2.92 9.23 -1.03
N ALA A 55 -3.42 8.02 -1.07
CA ALA A 55 -4.58 7.66 -1.87
C ALA A 55 -5.77 8.56 -1.51
N GLY A 56 -6.50 9.07 -2.52
CA GLY A 56 -7.65 9.95 -2.33
C GLY A 56 -7.33 11.40 -1.95
N SER A 57 -6.03 11.81 -1.84
CA SER A 57 -5.64 13.19 -1.57
C SER A 57 -5.79 14.11 -2.77
N ILE A 58 -5.87 13.56 -3.98
CA ILE A 58 -6.14 14.29 -5.21
C ILE A 58 -7.52 13.89 -5.73
N GLU A 59 -8.37 14.88 -5.94
CA GLU A 59 -9.68 14.69 -6.54
C GLU A 59 -9.58 14.95 -8.05
N PRO A 60 -9.88 13.97 -8.90
CA PRO A 60 -9.84 14.15 -10.34
C PRO A 60 -11.03 14.99 -10.81
N GLU A 61 -10.79 15.86 -11.78
CA GLU A 61 -11.83 16.69 -12.42
C GLU A 61 -11.80 16.56 -13.95
N GLY A 62 -12.83 17.11 -14.59
CA GLY A 62 -12.95 17.19 -16.04
C GLY A 62 -12.88 15.82 -16.72
N TRP A 63 -12.06 15.72 -17.76
CA TRP A 63 -11.97 14.49 -18.56
C TRP A 63 -11.35 13.30 -17.80
N ILE A 64 -10.44 13.56 -16.84
CA ILE A 64 -9.84 12.50 -16.01
C ILE A 64 -10.92 11.88 -15.13
N ARG A 65 -11.74 12.69 -14.45
CA ARG A 65 -12.88 12.20 -13.67
C ARG A 65 -13.83 11.39 -14.55
N ARG A 66 -14.14 11.89 -15.74
CA ARG A 66 -15.01 11.17 -16.66
C ARG A 66 -14.46 9.81 -17.08
N GLN A 67 -13.15 9.68 -17.27
CA GLN A 67 -12.53 8.37 -17.56
C GLN A 67 -12.69 7.38 -16.40
N ILE A 68 -12.55 7.85 -15.16
CA ILE A 68 -12.73 6.98 -13.97
C ILE A 68 -14.21 6.60 -13.80
N GLU A 69 -15.13 7.52 -14.05
CA GLU A 69 -16.57 7.24 -14.04
C GLU A 69 -16.95 6.19 -15.10
N LEU A 70 -16.39 6.29 -16.32
CA LEU A 70 -16.61 5.26 -17.36
C LEU A 70 -16.07 3.89 -16.95
N GLN A 71 -14.99 3.81 -16.19
CA GLN A 71 -14.51 2.54 -15.63
C GLN A 71 -15.45 2.02 -14.55
N LYS A 72 -15.98 2.89 -13.69
CA LYS A 72 -16.98 2.53 -12.67
C LYS A 72 -18.24 1.99 -13.30
N ASP A 73 -18.79 2.70 -14.29
CA ASP A 73 -20.03 2.34 -14.97
C ASP A 73 -19.84 1.19 -15.99
N GLY A 74 -18.59 0.84 -16.27
CA GLY A 74 -18.20 -0.22 -17.20
C GLY A 74 -17.68 -1.47 -16.52
N LEU A 75 -16.80 -2.17 -17.23
CA LEU A 75 -16.30 -3.49 -16.82
C LEU A 75 -15.64 -3.50 -15.44
N CYS A 76 -14.86 -2.47 -15.09
CA CYS A 76 -14.14 -2.44 -13.83
C CYS A 76 -15.09 -2.43 -12.62
N GLY A 77 -16.14 -1.61 -12.68
CA GLY A 77 -17.15 -1.53 -11.62
C GLY A 77 -18.05 -2.77 -11.51
N HIS A 78 -18.30 -3.45 -12.63
CA HIS A 78 -19.23 -4.58 -12.73
C HIS A 78 -18.54 -5.94 -12.89
N LEU A 79 -17.21 -6.00 -12.82
CA LEU A 79 -16.49 -7.25 -13.04
C LEU A 79 -16.87 -8.34 -12.02
N GLY A 80 -17.16 -7.96 -10.78
CA GLY A 80 -17.63 -8.89 -9.74
C GLY A 80 -18.97 -9.56 -10.03
N GLU A 81 -19.79 -9.01 -10.94
CA GLU A 81 -21.07 -9.57 -11.34
C GLU A 81 -20.95 -10.67 -12.40
N ILE A 82 -19.88 -10.64 -13.19
CA ILE A 82 -19.71 -11.49 -14.38
C ILE A 82 -18.52 -12.44 -14.30
N SER A 83 -17.53 -12.15 -13.45
CA SER A 83 -16.34 -12.98 -13.30
C SER A 83 -16.55 -14.05 -12.22
N ALA A 84 -16.44 -15.31 -12.61
CA ALA A 84 -16.48 -16.42 -11.66
C ALA A 84 -15.41 -16.31 -10.56
N TRP A 85 -14.24 -15.74 -10.87
CA TRP A 85 -13.13 -15.59 -9.92
C TRP A 85 -13.37 -14.50 -8.86
N LEU A 86 -14.31 -13.57 -9.11
CA LEU A 86 -14.65 -12.50 -8.18
C LEU A 86 -15.98 -12.73 -7.44
N GLN A 87 -16.69 -13.80 -7.76
CA GLN A 87 -17.89 -14.17 -7.02
C GLN A 87 -17.54 -14.45 -5.56
N LYS A 88 -18.40 -14.00 -4.65
CA LYS A 88 -18.19 -14.14 -3.20
C LYS A 88 -18.40 -15.59 -2.72
N GLU A 89 -19.31 -16.30 -3.37
CA GLU A 89 -19.55 -17.70 -3.06
C GLU A 89 -18.34 -18.55 -3.44
N ASN A 90 -17.86 -19.33 -2.48
CA ASN A 90 -16.68 -20.19 -2.64
C ASN A 90 -15.37 -19.45 -3.00
N ASN A 91 -15.28 -18.15 -2.71
CA ASN A 91 -14.06 -17.38 -2.92
C ASN A 91 -13.03 -17.66 -1.80
N ALA A 92 -11.80 -17.93 -2.19
CA ALA A 92 -10.73 -18.32 -1.26
C ALA A 92 -10.28 -17.21 -0.29
N TRP A 93 -10.52 -15.96 -0.64
CA TRP A 93 -10.26 -14.81 0.24
C TRP A 93 -11.34 -14.60 1.29
N LEU A 94 -12.53 -15.18 1.08
CA LEU A 94 -13.68 -15.04 1.98
C LEU A 94 -13.95 -16.30 2.80
N LYS A 95 -13.55 -17.46 2.28
CA LYS A 95 -13.85 -18.76 2.86
C LYS A 95 -12.62 -19.64 2.84
N ASN A 96 -12.26 -20.19 3.99
CA ASN A 96 -11.22 -21.22 4.04
C ASN A 96 -11.66 -22.44 3.20
N GLY A 97 -10.81 -22.85 2.26
CA GLY A 97 -11.12 -23.90 1.30
C GLY A 97 -11.93 -23.46 0.08
N GLY A 98 -12.09 -22.14 -0.15
CA GLY A 98 -12.66 -21.62 -1.40
C GLY A 98 -11.77 -21.89 -2.61
N GLU A 99 -12.35 -21.99 -3.81
CA GLU A 99 -11.66 -22.46 -5.02
C GLU A 99 -11.19 -21.33 -5.95
N TRP A 100 -11.72 -20.11 -5.78
CA TRP A 100 -11.54 -19.02 -6.74
C TRP A 100 -10.82 -17.82 -6.14
N GLY A 101 -10.24 -17.00 -7.01
CA GLY A 101 -9.80 -15.64 -6.67
C GLY A 101 -8.33 -15.53 -6.27
N TRP A 102 -7.47 -16.46 -6.64
CA TRP A 102 -6.05 -16.51 -6.28
C TRP A 102 -5.33 -15.15 -6.42
N GLU A 103 -5.04 -14.71 -7.64
CA GLU A 103 -4.49 -13.37 -7.91
C GLU A 103 -5.56 -12.40 -8.45
N GLU A 104 -6.69 -12.93 -8.91
CA GLU A 104 -7.72 -12.15 -9.60
C GLU A 104 -8.40 -11.16 -8.64
N VAL A 105 -8.73 -11.60 -7.43
CA VAL A 105 -9.28 -10.70 -6.39
C VAL A 105 -8.29 -9.60 -6.03
N PRO A 106 -7.03 -9.88 -5.70
CA PRO A 106 -6.04 -8.83 -5.45
C PRO A 106 -5.87 -7.85 -6.61
N TYR A 107 -5.75 -8.31 -7.85
CA TYR A 107 -5.61 -7.42 -8.99
C TYR A 107 -6.82 -6.50 -9.19
N TRP A 108 -8.00 -7.09 -9.15
CA TRP A 108 -9.24 -6.32 -9.27
C TRP A 108 -9.39 -5.32 -8.13
N LEU A 109 -9.24 -5.77 -6.88
CA LEU A 109 -9.45 -4.93 -5.70
C LEU A 109 -8.43 -3.76 -5.65
N ARG A 110 -7.20 -3.96 -6.13
CA ARG A 110 -6.22 -2.89 -6.25
C ARG A 110 -6.72 -1.76 -7.16
N GLY A 111 -7.31 -2.09 -8.30
CA GLY A 111 -7.90 -1.10 -9.21
C GLY A 111 -9.20 -0.52 -8.67
N TYR A 112 -10.11 -1.38 -8.25
CA TYR A 112 -11.43 -1.03 -7.74
C TYR A 112 -11.35 -0.13 -6.50
N GLY A 113 -10.52 -0.47 -5.52
CA GLY A 113 -10.33 0.34 -4.32
C GLY A 113 -9.75 1.73 -4.62
N ASN A 114 -8.74 1.82 -5.49
CA ASN A 114 -8.20 3.12 -5.87
C ASN A 114 -9.22 3.97 -6.65
N MET A 115 -10.08 3.36 -7.46
CA MET A 115 -11.21 4.04 -8.11
C MET A 115 -12.22 4.53 -7.07
N ALA A 116 -12.53 3.72 -6.05
CA ALA A 116 -13.41 4.10 -4.94
C ALA A 116 -12.88 5.33 -4.19
N TYR A 117 -11.58 5.36 -3.88
CA TYR A 117 -10.94 6.48 -3.18
C TYR A 117 -10.90 7.75 -4.03
N ALA A 118 -10.60 7.62 -5.33
CA ALA A 118 -10.53 8.76 -6.24
C ALA A 118 -11.90 9.41 -6.46
N LEU A 119 -12.97 8.61 -6.58
CA LEU A 119 -14.33 9.10 -6.78
C LEU A 119 -15.05 9.44 -5.48
N ARG A 120 -14.55 8.93 -4.34
CA ARG A 120 -15.24 8.98 -3.03
C ARG A 120 -16.67 8.42 -3.09
N ASP A 121 -16.86 7.39 -3.92
CA ASP A 121 -18.15 6.77 -4.16
C ASP A 121 -18.51 5.78 -3.05
N GLU A 122 -19.62 6.02 -2.35
CA GLU A 122 -20.03 5.24 -1.18
C GLU A 122 -20.26 3.76 -1.50
N THR A 123 -20.78 3.44 -2.67
CA THR A 123 -21.04 2.06 -3.09
C THR A 123 -19.74 1.32 -3.31
N LEU A 124 -18.80 1.95 -4.02
CA LEU A 124 -17.48 1.36 -4.25
C LEU A 124 -16.68 1.24 -2.94
N LEU A 125 -16.76 2.24 -2.06
CA LEU A 125 -16.11 2.21 -0.75
C LEU A 125 -16.66 1.08 0.12
N LYS A 126 -17.98 0.86 0.12
CA LYS A 126 -18.60 -0.23 0.87
C LYS A 126 -18.12 -1.60 0.39
N GLU A 127 -18.08 -1.82 -0.93
CA GLU A 127 -17.59 -3.08 -1.50
C GLU A 127 -16.08 -3.26 -1.22
N THR A 128 -15.28 -2.21 -1.37
CA THR A 128 -13.87 -2.23 -1.02
C THR A 128 -13.66 -2.63 0.43
N ASN A 129 -14.37 -1.99 1.36
CA ASN A 129 -14.26 -2.28 2.80
C ASN A 129 -14.66 -3.72 3.13
N PHE A 130 -15.66 -4.28 2.46
CA PHE A 130 -16.03 -5.69 2.63
C PHE A 130 -14.84 -6.63 2.38
N TRP A 131 -14.12 -6.43 1.27
CA TRP A 131 -12.95 -7.25 0.94
C TRP A 131 -11.75 -6.97 1.86
N ILE A 132 -11.53 -5.72 2.25
CA ILE A 132 -10.47 -5.36 3.19
C ILE A 132 -10.69 -6.04 4.56
N GLU A 133 -11.90 -6.03 5.10
CA GLU A 133 -12.21 -6.70 6.36
C GLU A 133 -11.99 -8.21 6.28
N ALA A 134 -12.35 -8.84 5.16
CA ALA A 134 -12.08 -10.25 4.93
C ALA A 134 -10.58 -10.55 4.92
N ILE A 135 -9.79 -9.72 4.22
CA ILE A 135 -8.33 -9.87 4.16
C ILE A 135 -7.71 -9.70 5.56
N LEU A 136 -8.06 -8.65 6.30
CA LEU A 136 -7.57 -8.42 7.67
C LEU A 136 -7.90 -9.60 8.59
N SER A 137 -9.13 -10.11 8.48
CA SER A 137 -9.61 -11.25 9.28
C SER A 137 -8.96 -12.59 8.91
N SER A 138 -8.38 -12.70 7.71
CA SER A 138 -7.70 -13.91 7.26
C SER A 138 -6.32 -14.13 7.89
N GLN A 139 -5.79 -13.13 8.61
CA GLN A 139 -4.46 -13.23 9.19
C GLN A 139 -4.39 -14.24 10.31
N ARG A 140 -3.49 -15.19 10.17
CA ARG A 140 -3.26 -16.29 11.12
C ARG A 140 -2.34 -15.87 12.26
N ALA A 141 -2.23 -16.75 13.26
CA ALA A 141 -1.41 -16.50 14.45
C ALA A 141 0.09 -16.34 14.13
N ASP A 142 0.58 -17.00 13.09
CA ASP A 142 1.96 -16.88 12.59
C ASP A 142 2.24 -15.56 11.85
N GLY A 143 1.22 -14.78 11.54
CA GLY A 143 1.31 -13.54 10.79
C GLY A 143 1.05 -13.68 9.29
N ASN A 144 1.01 -14.90 8.74
CA ASN A 144 0.63 -15.13 7.36
C ASN A 144 -0.87 -14.92 7.14
N PHE A 145 -1.32 -14.68 5.91
CA PHE A 145 -2.71 -14.38 5.60
C PHE A 145 -3.12 -14.91 4.22
N GLY A 146 -4.41 -14.81 3.93
CA GLY A 146 -4.98 -15.18 2.64
C GLY A 146 -5.08 -16.70 2.41
N PRO A 147 -5.38 -17.11 1.18
CA PRO A 147 -5.57 -18.52 0.83
C PRO A 147 -4.33 -19.38 1.05
N VAL A 148 -4.52 -20.57 1.61
CA VAL A 148 -3.42 -21.52 1.89
C VAL A 148 -3.45 -22.78 1.02
N HIS A 149 -4.58 -23.05 0.36
CA HIS A 149 -4.81 -24.32 -0.37
C HIS A 149 -4.82 -24.15 -1.88
N LEU A 150 -4.88 -22.92 -2.37
CA LEU A 150 -4.67 -22.62 -3.78
C LEU A 150 -3.22 -22.93 -4.17
N ASN A 151 -2.96 -23.05 -5.46
CA ASN A 151 -1.64 -23.43 -5.98
C ASN A 151 -1.18 -24.81 -5.49
N ASN A 152 -2.08 -25.83 -5.53
CA ASN A 152 -1.82 -27.21 -5.08
C ASN A 152 -1.44 -27.33 -3.60
N GLY A 153 -1.96 -26.48 -2.75
CA GLY A 153 -1.72 -26.46 -1.32
C GLY A 153 -0.32 -25.98 -0.90
N LYS A 154 0.46 -25.46 -1.84
CA LYS A 154 1.76 -24.85 -1.53
C LYS A 154 1.57 -23.41 -1.13
N GLN A 155 2.44 -22.93 -0.23
CA GLN A 155 2.54 -21.52 0.06
C GLN A 155 2.87 -20.75 -1.24
N ASP A 156 2.16 -19.68 -1.46
CA ASP A 156 2.38 -18.77 -2.58
C ASP A 156 2.31 -17.33 -2.09
N PHE A 157 3.42 -16.62 -2.15
CA PHE A 157 3.53 -15.25 -1.68
C PHE A 157 3.08 -14.22 -2.71
N TRP A 158 2.89 -14.64 -3.96
CA TRP A 158 2.60 -13.70 -5.03
C TRP A 158 1.29 -12.91 -4.84
N PRO A 159 0.13 -13.52 -4.56
CA PRO A 159 -1.10 -12.77 -4.33
C PRO A 159 -0.98 -11.80 -3.15
N ASN A 160 -0.23 -12.20 -2.11
CA ASN A 160 -0.01 -11.38 -0.93
C ASN A 160 0.77 -10.10 -1.27
N MET A 161 1.72 -10.14 -2.22
CA MET A 161 2.45 -8.94 -2.67
C MET A 161 1.50 -7.88 -3.22
N ILE A 162 0.48 -8.30 -3.99
CA ILE A 162 -0.52 -7.39 -4.53
C ILE A 162 -1.39 -6.82 -3.39
N VAL A 163 -1.79 -7.67 -2.44
CA VAL A 163 -2.59 -7.24 -1.28
C VAL A 163 -1.87 -6.19 -0.44
N LEU A 164 -0.55 -6.29 -0.27
CA LEU A 164 0.20 -5.26 0.46
C LEU A 164 0.04 -3.86 -0.18
N TRP A 165 -0.08 -3.77 -1.51
CA TRP A 165 -0.37 -2.51 -2.19
C TRP A 165 -1.79 -2.00 -1.93
N ILE A 166 -2.75 -2.92 -1.86
CA ILE A 166 -4.14 -2.59 -1.52
C ILE A 166 -4.20 -2.02 -0.11
N MET A 167 -3.54 -2.68 0.84
CA MET A 167 -3.48 -2.26 2.23
C MET A 167 -2.82 -0.90 2.41
N GLN A 168 -1.75 -0.62 1.67
CA GLN A 168 -1.13 0.70 1.65
C GLN A 168 -2.13 1.78 1.23
N SER A 169 -2.81 1.59 0.09
CA SER A 169 -3.80 2.56 -0.40
C SER A 169 -4.97 2.73 0.57
N TYR A 170 -5.45 1.64 1.18
CA TYR A 170 -6.50 1.68 2.18
C TYR A 170 -6.09 2.47 3.42
N HIS A 171 -4.89 2.19 3.97
CA HIS A 171 -4.36 2.94 5.10
C HIS A 171 -4.17 4.43 4.77
N GLU A 172 -3.62 4.74 3.60
CA GLU A 172 -3.41 6.11 3.16
C GLU A 172 -4.74 6.90 3.03
N TYR A 173 -5.83 6.23 2.67
CA TYR A 173 -7.15 6.83 2.54
C TYR A 173 -7.89 6.97 3.88
N THR A 174 -7.77 5.95 4.76
CA THR A 174 -8.60 5.83 5.98
C THR A 174 -7.86 6.16 7.27
N ASN A 175 -6.52 6.11 7.28
CA ASN A 175 -5.66 6.11 8.48
C ASN A 175 -5.94 4.93 9.44
N ASP A 176 -6.44 3.79 8.94
CA ASP A 176 -6.69 2.60 9.75
C ASP A 176 -5.37 1.93 10.17
N ASN A 177 -5.01 2.09 11.43
CA ASN A 177 -3.75 1.57 11.99
C ASN A 177 -3.70 0.04 12.08
N ARG A 178 -4.84 -0.67 11.96
CA ARG A 178 -4.84 -2.15 11.88
C ARG A 178 -3.98 -2.64 10.70
N VAL A 179 -3.89 -1.85 9.64
CA VAL A 179 -3.05 -2.16 8.48
C VAL A 179 -1.58 -2.21 8.84
N ILE A 180 -1.10 -1.29 9.67
CA ILE A 180 0.31 -1.27 10.11
C ILE A 180 0.62 -2.55 10.89
N ASP A 181 -0.22 -2.91 11.85
CA ASP A 181 -0.05 -4.15 12.64
C ASP A 181 -0.11 -5.41 11.75
N PHE A 182 -1.09 -5.46 10.84
CA PHE A 182 -1.26 -6.54 9.88
C PHE A 182 -0.01 -6.74 9.00
N MET A 183 0.49 -5.66 8.39
CA MET A 183 1.66 -5.72 7.52
C MET A 183 2.93 -6.04 8.32
N THR A 184 3.08 -5.51 9.54
CA THR A 184 4.23 -5.79 10.41
C THR A 184 4.29 -7.28 10.76
N ARG A 185 3.18 -7.87 11.19
CA ARG A 185 3.11 -9.30 11.50
C ARG A 185 3.42 -10.17 10.28
N TYR A 186 2.93 -9.78 9.11
CA TYR A 186 3.23 -10.50 7.88
C TYR A 186 4.71 -10.39 7.49
N CYS A 187 5.32 -9.21 7.59
CA CYS A 187 6.75 -9.03 7.34
C CYS A 187 7.62 -9.86 8.31
N HIS A 188 7.25 -9.91 9.58
CA HIS A 188 7.93 -10.77 10.55
C HIS A 188 7.78 -12.25 10.19
N TYR A 189 6.60 -12.69 9.74
CA TYR A 189 6.43 -14.05 9.21
C TYR A 189 7.37 -14.31 8.03
N LEU A 190 7.49 -13.41 7.06
CA LEU A 190 8.38 -13.59 5.90
C LEU A 190 9.86 -13.75 6.31
N GLN A 191 10.28 -13.15 7.43
CA GLN A 191 11.63 -13.32 7.95
C GLN A 191 11.88 -14.76 8.45
N THR A 192 10.85 -15.44 8.96
CA THR A 192 10.96 -16.80 9.48
C THR A 192 11.01 -17.85 8.37
N VAL A 193 10.59 -17.53 7.16
CA VAL A 193 10.60 -18.47 6.03
C VAL A 193 12.05 -18.78 5.64
N PRO A 194 12.48 -20.04 5.56
CA PRO A 194 13.84 -20.38 5.13
C PRO A 194 14.15 -19.86 3.71
N ASP A 195 15.40 -19.49 3.45
CA ASP A 195 15.81 -18.91 2.17
C ASP A 195 15.55 -19.83 0.97
N ASP A 196 15.66 -21.12 1.12
CA ASP A 196 15.39 -22.14 0.10
C ASP A 196 13.90 -22.28 -0.24
N ALA A 197 13.02 -21.87 0.67
CA ALA A 197 11.57 -21.84 0.47
C ALA A 197 11.04 -20.43 0.15
N PHE A 198 11.86 -19.38 0.32
CA PHE A 198 11.44 -17.99 0.17
C PHE A 198 11.59 -17.55 -1.28
N LEU A 199 10.51 -17.07 -1.89
CA LEU A 199 10.44 -16.63 -3.29
C LEU A 199 10.98 -17.68 -4.28
N SER A 200 10.75 -18.97 -3.97
CA SER A 200 11.33 -20.09 -4.72
C SER A 200 10.55 -20.47 -5.98
N SER A 201 9.27 -20.07 -6.07
CA SER A 201 8.46 -20.33 -7.27
C SER A 201 8.78 -19.33 -8.39
N TYR A 202 8.42 -19.72 -9.63
CA TYR A 202 8.63 -18.87 -10.81
C TYR A 202 8.03 -17.46 -10.67
N TRP A 203 6.78 -17.38 -10.20
CA TRP A 203 6.08 -16.10 -10.07
C TRP A 203 6.67 -15.27 -8.94
N GLU A 204 6.91 -15.86 -7.81
CA GLU A 204 7.46 -15.19 -6.62
C GLU A 204 8.85 -14.64 -6.86
N ASN A 205 9.74 -15.46 -7.44
CA ASN A 205 11.10 -15.05 -7.76
C ASN A 205 11.09 -13.89 -8.75
N SER A 206 10.30 -13.99 -9.81
CA SER A 206 10.20 -12.94 -10.81
C SER A 206 9.64 -11.62 -10.28
N ARG A 207 8.75 -11.68 -9.27
CA ARG A 207 7.94 -10.54 -8.79
C ARG A 207 8.29 -10.05 -7.38
N GLY A 208 9.34 -10.58 -6.77
CA GLY A 208 9.75 -10.22 -5.41
C GLY A 208 9.98 -8.74 -5.17
N GLY A 209 10.32 -7.98 -6.23
CA GLY A 209 10.46 -6.53 -6.17
C GLY A 209 9.19 -5.77 -5.73
N ASP A 210 8.01 -6.33 -5.92
CA ASP A 210 6.77 -5.75 -5.40
C ASP A 210 6.72 -5.80 -3.87
N ASN A 211 7.22 -6.85 -3.25
CA ASN A 211 7.39 -6.93 -1.80
C ASN A 211 8.35 -5.88 -1.27
N LEU A 212 9.46 -5.66 -1.96
CA LEU A 212 10.49 -4.72 -1.53
C LEU A 212 9.93 -3.31 -1.32
N TRP A 213 9.13 -2.82 -2.27
CA TRP A 213 8.47 -1.53 -2.11
C TRP A 213 7.55 -1.47 -0.88
N SER A 214 6.79 -2.53 -0.65
CA SER A 214 5.88 -2.61 0.50
C SER A 214 6.63 -2.61 1.84
N VAL A 215 7.78 -3.28 1.89
CA VAL A 215 8.67 -3.28 3.06
C VAL A 215 9.24 -1.89 3.32
N VAL A 216 9.71 -1.18 2.28
CA VAL A 216 10.18 0.21 2.40
C VAL A 216 9.06 1.14 2.89
N TRP A 217 7.86 1.00 2.34
CA TRP A 217 6.69 1.77 2.77
C TRP A 217 6.37 1.57 4.26
N LEU A 218 6.43 0.33 4.74
CA LEU A 218 6.17 -0.01 6.14
C LEU A 218 7.30 0.50 7.06
N TYR A 219 8.56 0.32 6.65
CA TYR A 219 9.72 0.83 7.39
C TYR A 219 9.62 2.35 7.64
N ASN A 220 9.24 3.10 6.63
CA ASN A 220 9.09 4.54 6.75
C ASN A 220 8.05 4.95 7.82
N ARG A 221 7.07 4.11 8.10
CA ARG A 221 6.02 4.36 9.10
C ARG A 221 6.35 3.84 10.48
N THR A 222 6.98 2.69 10.55
CA THR A 222 7.25 2.01 11.84
C THR A 222 8.65 2.30 12.39
N GLY A 223 9.66 2.42 11.53
CA GLY A 223 11.06 2.44 11.92
C GLY A 223 11.59 1.08 12.41
N ASP A 224 10.89 0.00 12.16
CA ASP A 224 11.32 -1.35 12.52
C ASP A 224 12.53 -1.76 11.66
N GLU A 225 13.72 -1.76 12.27
CA GLU A 225 14.99 -2.06 11.60
C GLU A 225 15.05 -3.48 11.03
N SER A 226 14.25 -4.43 11.56
CA SER A 226 14.19 -5.78 11.03
C SER A 226 13.67 -5.82 9.58
N LEU A 227 12.89 -4.82 9.18
CA LEU A 227 12.41 -4.66 7.81
C LEU A 227 13.54 -4.37 6.81
N LEU A 228 14.62 -3.74 7.25
CA LEU A 228 15.81 -3.53 6.40
C LEU A 228 16.50 -4.87 6.09
N SER A 229 16.58 -5.76 7.08
CA SER A 229 17.09 -7.14 6.87
C SER A 229 16.16 -7.95 5.96
N LEU A 230 14.84 -7.75 6.08
CA LEU A 230 13.88 -8.37 5.14
C LEU A 230 14.05 -7.84 3.72
N ALA A 231 14.32 -6.53 3.54
CA ALA A 231 14.60 -5.96 2.23
C ALA A 231 15.83 -6.60 1.58
N GLU A 232 16.90 -6.83 2.33
CA GLU A 232 18.10 -7.56 1.89
C GLU A 232 17.78 -9.02 1.52
N LYS A 233 16.96 -9.70 2.32
CA LYS A 233 16.51 -11.07 2.03
C LYS A 233 15.70 -11.13 0.73
N ILE A 234 14.78 -10.21 0.51
CA ILE A 234 14.00 -10.13 -0.73
C ILE A 234 14.93 -9.92 -1.93
N HIS A 235 15.85 -8.95 -1.84
CA HIS A 235 16.79 -8.65 -2.92
C HIS A 235 17.65 -9.87 -3.31
N ARG A 236 18.13 -10.65 -2.34
CA ARG A 236 18.91 -11.86 -2.61
C ARG A 236 18.12 -12.98 -3.27
N ASN A 237 16.82 -13.06 -2.99
CA ASN A 237 15.96 -14.17 -3.42
C ASN A 237 15.06 -13.82 -4.61
N THR A 238 15.09 -12.60 -5.13
CA THR A 238 14.35 -12.21 -6.35
C THR A 238 15.25 -12.28 -7.59
N ALA A 239 14.62 -12.31 -8.76
CA ALA A 239 15.34 -12.31 -10.03
C ALA A 239 16.25 -11.07 -10.18
N ASP A 240 17.46 -11.27 -10.64
CA ASP A 240 18.42 -10.19 -10.87
C ASP A 240 18.18 -9.51 -12.23
N TRP A 241 17.58 -8.34 -12.19
CA TRP A 241 17.27 -7.54 -13.38
C TRP A 241 18.46 -6.70 -13.90
N THR A 242 19.64 -6.82 -13.30
CA THR A 242 20.80 -5.96 -13.59
C THR A 242 21.93 -6.67 -14.33
N LYS A 243 22.17 -7.93 -14.04
CA LYS A 243 23.36 -8.66 -14.51
C LYS A 243 23.19 -9.35 -15.86
N SER A 244 21.98 -9.46 -16.35
CA SER A 244 21.69 -10.25 -17.52
C SER A 244 21.92 -9.45 -18.81
N THR A 245 22.58 -10.06 -19.79
CA THR A 245 22.63 -9.54 -21.17
C THR A 245 21.33 -9.81 -21.92
N GLN A 246 20.41 -10.54 -21.29
CA GLN A 246 19.05 -10.82 -21.76
C GLN A 246 18.09 -10.70 -20.58
N LEU A 247 16.81 -10.49 -20.87
CA LEU A 247 15.79 -10.41 -19.82
C LEU A 247 15.76 -11.72 -19.00
N PRO A 248 15.76 -11.64 -17.66
CA PRO A 248 15.63 -12.81 -16.78
C PRO A 248 14.34 -13.60 -17.03
N ASN A 249 13.34 -12.93 -17.57
CA ASN A 249 12.01 -13.46 -17.78
C ASN A 249 11.36 -12.76 -18.99
N TRP A 250 10.67 -13.53 -19.84
CA TRP A 250 10.00 -13.02 -21.05
C TRP A 250 8.51 -12.71 -20.84
N HIS A 251 7.97 -12.98 -19.68
CA HIS A 251 6.58 -12.65 -19.38
C HIS A 251 6.43 -11.13 -19.16
N ASN A 252 5.68 -10.47 -20.03
CA ASN A 252 5.58 -9.01 -20.07
C ASN A 252 5.19 -8.39 -18.73
N VAL A 253 4.27 -9.02 -17.98
CA VAL A 253 3.85 -8.53 -16.66
C VAL A 253 5.02 -8.57 -15.68
N ASN A 254 5.81 -9.66 -15.69
CA ASN A 254 7.00 -9.75 -14.83
C ASN A 254 8.02 -8.65 -15.14
N VAL A 255 8.24 -8.37 -16.42
CA VAL A 255 9.10 -7.27 -16.83
C VAL A 255 8.57 -5.94 -16.31
N ALA A 256 7.31 -5.63 -16.62
CA ALA A 256 6.71 -4.33 -16.27
C ALA A 256 6.63 -4.06 -14.77
N GLN A 257 6.37 -5.10 -13.96
CA GLN A 257 6.24 -4.95 -12.51
C GLN A 257 7.59 -4.94 -11.78
N CYS A 258 8.57 -5.69 -12.27
CA CYS A 258 9.68 -6.10 -11.41
C CYS A 258 11.04 -5.50 -11.79
N PHE A 259 11.20 -4.96 -12.99
CA PHE A 259 12.46 -4.32 -13.42
C PHE A 259 12.86 -3.12 -12.54
N ARG A 260 11.93 -2.57 -11.77
CA ARG A 260 12.18 -1.48 -10.81
C ARG A 260 12.86 -1.94 -9.52
N GLU A 261 12.96 -3.25 -9.28
CA GLU A 261 13.51 -3.80 -8.04
C GLU A 261 14.90 -3.23 -7.72
N PRO A 262 15.88 -3.21 -8.64
CA PRO A 262 17.20 -2.66 -8.36
C PRO A 262 17.16 -1.19 -7.96
N ALA A 263 16.30 -0.38 -8.60
CA ALA A 263 16.14 1.02 -8.24
C ALA A 263 15.49 1.21 -6.86
N THR A 264 14.60 0.31 -6.45
CA THR A 264 14.01 0.32 -5.11
C THR A 264 15.04 -0.09 -4.06
N TYR A 265 15.85 -1.13 -4.32
CA TYR A 265 16.89 -1.58 -3.41
C TYR A 265 18.02 -0.56 -3.27
N PHE A 266 18.32 0.22 -4.32
CA PHE A 266 19.28 1.32 -4.25
C PHE A 266 18.98 2.31 -3.12
N LEU A 267 17.69 2.53 -2.78
CA LEU A 267 17.31 3.38 -1.65
C LEU A 267 17.91 2.92 -0.33
N ARG A 268 18.21 1.62 -0.20
CA ARG A 268 18.80 1.01 1.00
C ARG A 268 20.32 0.87 0.90
N SER A 269 20.84 0.47 -0.25
CA SER A 269 22.23 0.01 -0.38
C SER A 269 23.17 1.03 -0.97
N GLU A 270 22.65 2.05 -1.67
CA GLU A 270 23.42 2.95 -2.56
C GLU A 270 24.22 2.21 -3.65
N GLU A 271 23.97 0.93 -3.85
CA GLU A 271 24.60 0.18 -4.94
C GLU A 271 24.14 0.73 -6.30
N ARG A 272 25.06 1.31 -7.01
CA ARG A 272 24.89 1.66 -8.42
C ARG A 272 25.34 0.46 -9.25
N ARG A 273 24.41 -0.35 -9.65
CA ARG A 273 24.65 -1.44 -10.60
C ARG A 273 24.39 -0.99 -12.02
#